data_6faa589ed1204020403c1ba590129406
#
_entry.id   6faa589ed1204020403c1ba590129406
#
_cell.length_a   1.000
_cell.length_b   1.000
_cell.length_c   1.000
_cell.angle_alpha   90.00
_cell.angle_beta   90.00
_cell.angle_gamma   90.00
#
_symmetry.space_group_name_H-M   'P 1'
#
loop_
_entity.id
_entity.type
_entity.pdbx_description
1 polymer ?
#
loop_
_entity_poly.entity_id
_entity_poly.type
_entity_poly.pdbx_seq_one_letter_code
_entity_poly.pdbx_strand_id
1 'polypeptide(L)'
;MGGVASWLMQFLTSGEIGKALTDVLRNAESVRLASAFFSPGSETLSTLKLTKNLTLVISEEFTISNPNSLEQLTSAVVRSVPTDSKDGKLHAKVFIAELPDGSDWVLIGSANLTDQGLFFNQEACVALASTVAADAAVIADIKLWFDKLFERSRAIDLAEAKAIWSARSRQKLTTVTKTDKAAPAYFALKSTEGSGPDAPRHWPMFEYERVIAIGWEAVAVEPSTVNDDELWAAVDAAYPHFKPGAKHFAVRTIRDFVEIPTESIVMVCHGYASNANDDNLVHIYAFARVDDGLVSAPFVPGVWRFRRPVTLQIVDATLTVGAMRRLLSAGSLMQTLHKLSQRAIEAVADELGVHIDV
;
A
#
# COMPACT_ATOMS: atom_id res chain seq x y z
N MET A 1 -33.68 -2.13 15.08
CA MET A 1 -33.06 -1.53 16.27
C MET A 1 -31.69 -2.18 16.41
N GLY A 2 -30.66 -1.59 15.80
CA GLY A 2 -29.28 -2.03 15.96
C GLY A 2 -28.77 -1.53 17.29
N GLY A 3 -28.35 -2.47 18.18
CA GLY A 3 -27.82 -2.12 19.48
C GLY A 3 -26.57 -1.24 19.32
N VAL A 4 -26.60 -0.06 19.91
CA VAL A 4 -25.42 0.79 20.08
C VAL A 4 -24.46 -0.01 20.98
N ALA A 5 -23.37 -0.50 20.39
CA ALA A 5 -22.31 -1.13 21.17
C ALA A 5 -21.83 -0.11 22.19
N SER A 6 -21.84 -0.48 23.47
CA SER A 6 -21.31 0.36 24.54
C SER A 6 -19.80 0.48 24.33
N TRP A 7 -19.35 1.62 23.83
CA TRP A 7 -17.94 1.91 23.60
C TRP A 7 -17.29 2.19 24.96
N LEU A 8 -16.64 1.17 25.50
CA LEU A 8 -15.70 1.34 26.62
C LEU A 8 -14.32 1.71 26.05
N MET A 9 -13.45 2.30 26.86
CA MET A 9 -12.05 2.47 26.51
C MET A 9 -11.48 1.14 26.01
N GLN A 10 -10.92 1.13 24.80
CA GLN A 10 -10.40 -0.08 24.16
C GLN A 10 -8.95 0.14 23.73
N PHE A 11 -8.12 -0.84 24.01
CA PHE A 11 -6.79 -0.95 23.41
C PHE A 11 -6.90 -1.72 22.11
N LEU A 12 -6.49 -1.10 21.01
CA LEU A 12 -6.59 -1.66 19.66
C LEU A 12 -5.18 -1.86 19.09
N THR A 13 -5.01 -2.96 18.40
CA THR A 13 -3.78 -3.30 17.69
C THR A 13 -4.02 -3.37 16.18
N SER A 14 -2.98 -3.62 15.42
CA SER A 14 -3.00 -3.71 13.94
C SER A 14 -4.22 -4.48 13.43
N GLY A 15 -4.84 -4.07 12.35
CA GLY A 15 -6.05 -4.66 11.80
C GLY A 15 -7.34 -4.28 12.54
N GLU A 16 -7.35 -4.29 13.88
CA GLU A 16 -8.49 -3.80 14.68
C GLU A 16 -8.64 -2.29 14.53
N ILE A 17 -7.52 -1.54 14.46
CA ILE A 17 -7.47 -0.09 14.30
C ILE A 17 -8.19 0.34 13.02
N GLY A 18 -7.81 -0.24 11.87
CA GLY A 18 -8.39 0.08 10.58
C GLY A 18 -9.88 -0.24 10.50
N LYS A 19 -10.28 -1.40 11.06
CA LYS A 19 -11.68 -1.80 11.14
C LYS A 19 -12.50 -0.83 12.00
N ALA A 20 -12.05 -0.53 13.23
CA ALA A 20 -12.76 0.37 14.15
C ALA A 20 -12.89 1.77 13.53
N LEU A 21 -11.81 2.30 12.93
CA LEU A 21 -11.85 3.59 12.25
C LEU A 21 -12.85 3.59 11.09
N THR A 22 -12.82 2.57 10.23
CA THR A 22 -13.72 2.46 9.07
C THR A 22 -15.19 2.39 9.52
N ASP A 23 -15.49 1.63 10.56
CA ASP A 23 -16.85 1.49 11.09
C ASP A 23 -17.35 2.82 11.67
N VAL A 24 -16.50 3.57 12.35
CA VAL A 24 -16.84 4.91 12.89
C VAL A 24 -17.02 5.92 11.77
N LEU A 25 -16.10 5.99 10.79
CA LEU A 25 -16.18 6.93 9.66
C LEU A 25 -17.47 6.80 8.85
N ARG A 26 -17.98 5.58 8.68
CA ARG A 26 -19.24 5.33 7.95
C ARG A 26 -20.47 5.92 8.64
N ASN A 27 -20.41 6.10 9.95
CA ASN A 27 -21.56 6.51 10.76
C ASN A 27 -21.44 7.92 11.35
N ALA A 28 -20.25 8.52 11.30
CA ALA A 28 -20.00 9.82 11.94
C ALA A 28 -20.69 10.97 11.19
N GLU A 29 -21.19 11.96 11.94
CA GLU A 29 -21.72 13.22 11.40
C GLU A 29 -20.62 14.24 11.12
N SER A 30 -19.59 14.27 11.95
CA SER A 30 -18.39 15.07 11.72
C SER A 30 -17.13 14.31 12.12
N VAL A 31 -16.04 14.56 11.41
CA VAL A 31 -14.76 13.89 11.63
C VAL A 31 -13.62 14.89 11.56
N ARG A 32 -12.72 14.83 12.56
CA ARG A 32 -11.49 15.62 12.63
C ARG A 32 -10.31 14.68 12.75
N LEU A 33 -9.39 14.73 11.81
CA LEU A 33 -8.25 13.84 11.73
C LEU A 33 -6.95 14.64 11.76
N ALA A 34 -6.04 14.28 12.67
CA ALA A 34 -4.65 14.72 12.63
C ALA A 34 -3.75 13.51 12.42
N SER A 35 -2.94 13.54 11.39
CA SER A 35 -1.99 12.45 11.09
C SER A 35 -0.69 13.00 10.55
N ALA A 36 0.44 12.49 11.03
CA ALA A 36 1.73 12.87 10.48
C ALA A 36 1.81 12.56 8.99
N PHE A 37 1.32 11.37 8.58
CA PHE A 37 1.35 10.92 7.20
C PHE A 37 -0.03 10.54 6.71
N PHE A 38 -0.32 10.87 5.45
CA PHE A 38 -1.59 10.60 4.79
C PHE A 38 -1.38 9.86 3.48
N SER A 39 -1.77 8.60 3.48
CA SER A 39 -1.67 7.75 2.29
C SER A 39 -2.59 6.53 2.48
N PRO A 40 -3.91 6.78 2.57
CA PRO A 40 -4.89 5.73 2.76
C PRO A 40 -5.01 4.86 1.52
N GLY A 41 -5.28 3.58 1.71
CA GLY A 41 -5.69 2.68 0.63
C GLY A 41 -7.06 3.04 0.07
N SER A 42 -7.44 2.38 -1.03
CA SER A 42 -8.66 2.71 -1.78
C SER A 42 -9.94 2.62 -0.94
N GLU A 43 -10.07 1.62 -0.06
CA GLU A 43 -11.24 1.46 0.79
C GLU A 43 -11.36 2.59 1.83
N THR A 44 -10.27 2.88 2.54
CA THR A 44 -10.24 3.98 3.52
C THR A 44 -10.48 5.33 2.83
N LEU A 45 -9.86 5.56 1.67
CA LEU A 45 -10.07 6.78 0.90
C LEU A 45 -11.53 6.93 0.45
N SER A 46 -12.15 5.86 -0.02
CA SER A 46 -13.56 5.85 -0.41
C SER A 46 -14.48 6.17 0.77
N THR A 47 -14.18 5.62 1.95
CA THR A 47 -14.92 5.93 3.17
C THR A 47 -14.76 7.40 3.58
N LEU A 48 -13.53 7.94 3.53
CA LEU A 48 -13.26 9.37 3.81
C LEU A 48 -13.99 10.30 2.85
N LYS A 49 -14.08 9.96 1.58
CA LYS A 49 -14.84 10.75 0.57
C LYS A 49 -16.33 10.82 0.86
N LEU A 50 -16.88 9.81 1.51
CA LEU A 50 -18.30 9.75 1.89
C LEU A 50 -18.58 10.35 3.27
N THR A 51 -17.52 10.61 4.06
CA THR A 51 -17.64 11.17 5.41
C THR A 51 -18.14 12.62 5.34
N LYS A 52 -19.19 12.91 6.09
CA LYS A 52 -19.71 14.28 6.24
C LYS A 52 -18.74 15.11 7.09
N ASN A 53 -18.66 16.41 6.80
CA ASN A 53 -17.94 17.39 7.60
C ASN A 53 -16.52 16.91 8.01
N LEU A 54 -15.73 16.45 7.03
CA LEU A 54 -14.37 15.98 7.25
C LEU A 54 -13.39 17.16 7.35
N THR A 55 -12.64 17.22 8.44
CA THR A 55 -11.49 18.11 8.63
C THR A 55 -10.23 17.28 8.81
N LEU A 56 -9.21 17.51 8.01
CA LEU A 56 -7.94 16.78 8.03
C LEU A 56 -6.76 17.74 8.19
N VAL A 57 -5.89 17.49 9.17
CA VAL A 57 -4.61 18.19 9.35
C VAL A 57 -3.47 17.19 9.24
N ILE A 58 -2.53 17.43 8.33
CA ILE A 58 -1.37 16.56 8.09
C ILE A 58 -0.05 17.31 8.24
N SER A 59 1.07 16.60 8.28
CA SER A 59 2.40 17.21 8.12
C SER A 59 2.69 17.50 6.65
N GLU A 60 3.44 18.57 6.35
CA GLU A 60 3.90 18.89 4.98
C GLU A 60 5.01 17.95 4.47
N GLU A 61 5.15 16.78 5.05
CA GLU A 61 6.08 15.75 4.51
C GLU A 61 5.50 15.08 3.27
N PHE A 62 5.37 15.83 2.16
CA PHE A 62 4.83 15.33 0.89
C PHE A 62 5.72 14.30 0.18
N THR A 63 6.87 13.99 0.72
CA THR A 63 7.62 12.79 0.34
C THR A 63 6.98 11.49 0.85
N ILE A 64 6.04 11.57 1.80
CA ILE A 64 5.34 10.43 2.42
C ILE A 64 3.82 10.55 2.27
N SER A 65 3.26 11.77 2.48
CA SER A 65 1.83 12.03 2.30
C SER A 65 1.47 12.15 0.82
N ASN A 66 0.47 11.37 0.36
CA ASN A 66 0.08 11.30 -1.05
C ASN A 66 -0.85 12.46 -1.44
N PRO A 67 -0.41 13.45 -2.22
CA PRO A 67 -1.22 14.59 -2.61
C PRO A 67 -2.34 14.22 -3.60
N ASN A 68 -2.20 13.13 -4.36
CA ASN A 68 -3.25 12.68 -5.26
C ASN A 68 -4.46 12.11 -4.49
N SER A 69 -4.22 11.52 -3.32
CA SER A 69 -5.31 11.10 -2.41
C SER A 69 -5.96 12.29 -1.73
N LEU A 70 -5.20 13.34 -1.38
CA LEU A 70 -5.74 14.58 -0.82
C LEU A 70 -6.65 15.31 -1.81
N GLU A 71 -6.25 15.39 -3.08
CA GLU A 71 -7.05 16.01 -4.15
C GLU A 71 -8.44 15.37 -4.32
N GLN A 72 -8.56 14.09 -4.01
CA GLN A 72 -9.83 13.38 -4.10
C GLN A 72 -10.81 13.70 -2.96
N LEU A 73 -10.35 14.36 -1.90
CA LEU A 73 -11.17 14.77 -0.76
C LEU A 73 -11.82 16.14 -1.00
N THR A 74 -12.59 16.28 -2.07
CA THR A 74 -13.14 17.57 -2.55
C THR A 74 -14.11 18.25 -1.59
N SER A 75 -14.76 17.49 -0.71
CA SER A 75 -15.70 18.01 0.31
C SER A 75 -15.04 18.24 1.68
N ALA A 76 -13.77 17.87 1.85
CA ALA A 76 -13.07 17.99 3.11
C ALA A 76 -12.34 19.33 3.26
N VAL A 77 -12.20 19.80 4.49
CA VAL A 77 -11.28 20.88 4.84
C VAL A 77 -9.91 20.25 5.12
N VAL A 78 -8.97 20.41 4.20
CA VAL A 78 -7.63 19.84 4.34
C VAL A 78 -6.60 20.93 4.59
N ARG A 79 -5.81 20.78 5.64
CA ARG A 79 -4.76 21.71 6.04
C ARG A 79 -3.47 20.96 6.38
N SER A 80 -2.36 21.70 6.46
CA SER A 80 -1.06 21.13 6.79
C SER A 80 -0.30 21.96 7.81
N VAL A 81 0.59 21.28 8.53
CA VAL A 81 1.57 21.89 9.44
C VAL A 81 2.92 21.86 8.74
N PRO A 82 3.59 23.03 8.57
CA PRO A 82 4.93 23.11 7.98
C PRO A 82 5.95 22.26 8.75
N THR A 83 6.89 21.65 8.03
CA THR A 83 7.95 20.84 8.64
C THR A 83 8.98 21.66 9.42
N ASP A 84 9.07 22.97 9.14
CA ASP A 84 9.92 23.97 9.79
C ASP A 84 9.17 24.81 10.83
N SER A 85 7.97 24.38 11.23
CA SER A 85 7.18 25.07 12.24
C SER A 85 7.97 25.24 13.54
N LYS A 86 7.90 26.45 14.13
CA LYS A 86 8.55 26.78 15.43
C LYS A 86 8.02 25.93 16.57
N ASP A 87 6.78 25.44 16.46
CA ASP A 87 6.12 24.57 17.44
C ASP A 87 6.47 23.09 17.22
N GLY A 88 7.38 22.79 16.30
CA GLY A 88 7.79 21.43 15.93
C GLY A 88 6.93 20.81 14.83
N LYS A 89 7.38 19.66 14.34
CA LYS A 89 6.69 18.90 13.31
C LYS A 89 5.44 18.23 13.86
N LEU A 90 4.39 18.16 13.06
CA LEU A 90 3.24 17.33 13.38
C LEU A 90 3.63 15.84 13.29
N HIS A 91 3.59 15.16 14.43
CA HIS A 91 3.78 13.71 14.50
C HIS A 91 2.64 12.99 15.26
N ALA A 92 1.60 13.72 15.61
CA ALA A 92 0.41 13.16 16.26
C ALA A 92 -0.42 12.31 15.28
N LYS A 93 -1.13 11.32 15.82
CA LYS A 93 -2.14 10.50 15.15
C LYS A 93 -3.36 10.49 16.06
N VAL A 94 -4.31 11.35 15.73
CA VAL A 94 -5.54 11.59 16.52
C VAL A 94 -6.72 11.64 15.57
N PHE A 95 -7.70 10.79 15.81
CA PHE A 95 -8.94 10.70 15.04
C PHE A 95 -10.10 10.97 15.97
N ILE A 96 -10.92 11.96 15.65
CA ILE A 96 -12.07 12.40 16.46
C ILE A 96 -13.30 12.28 15.57
N ALA A 97 -14.33 11.61 16.04
CA ALA A 97 -15.62 11.51 15.35
C ALA A 97 -16.75 11.88 16.29
N GLU A 98 -17.69 12.67 15.80
CA GLU A 98 -18.96 12.95 16.46
C GLU A 98 -20.02 12.05 15.83
N LEU A 99 -20.71 11.30 16.67
CA LEU A 99 -21.71 10.32 16.27
C LEU A 99 -23.12 10.95 16.26
N PRO A 100 -24.11 10.34 15.55
CA PRO A 100 -25.47 10.88 15.43
C PRO A 100 -26.23 11.05 16.75
N ASP A 101 -25.82 10.36 17.81
CA ASP A 101 -26.38 10.52 19.16
C ASP A 101 -25.74 11.66 19.96
N GLY A 102 -24.83 12.42 19.35
CA GLY A 102 -24.08 13.50 19.97
C GLY A 102 -22.88 13.02 20.81
N SER A 103 -22.61 11.73 20.86
CA SER A 103 -21.41 11.22 21.54
C SER A 103 -20.16 11.40 20.67
N ASP A 104 -19.01 11.56 21.32
CA ASP A 104 -17.71 11.60 20.68
C ASP A 104 -16.99 10.25 20.80
N TRP A 105 -16.32 9.86 19.73
CA TRP A 105 -15.37 8.77 19.72
C TRP A 105 -13.99 9.31 19.31
N VAL A 106 -12.95 8.89 20.02
CA VAL A 106 -11.57 9.33 19.76
C VAL A 106 -10.64 8.14 19.71
N LEU A 107 -9.79 8.09 18.69
CA LEU A 107 -8.68 7.16 18.58
C LEU A 107 -7.36 7.93 18.61
N ILE A 108 -6.46 7.54 19.50
CA ILE A 108 -5.14 8.13 19.66
C ILE A 108 -4.07 7.04 19.80
N GLY A 109 -2.94 7.18 19.12
CA GLY A 109 -1.86 6.20 19.23
C GLY A 109 -0.75 6.37 18.21
N SER A 110 -0.20 5.25 17.73
CA SER A 110 0.92 5.25 16.83
C SER A 110 0.55 5.17 15.33
N ALA A 111 -0.66 4.73 15.00
CA ALA A 111 -1.10 4.48 13.63
C ALA A 111 -1.34 5.75 12.82
N ASN A 112 -0.56 5.96 11.75
CA ASN A 112 -0.84 7.01 10.77
C ASN A 112 -2.06 6.67 9.91
N LEU A 113 -2.66 7.69 9.27
CA LEU A 113 -3.71 7.52 8.28
C LEU A 113 -3.12 7.06 6.94
N THR A 114 -2.52 5.91 7.00
CA THR A 114 -1.92 5.18 5.87
C THR A 114 -2.39 3.73 5.92
N ASP A 115 -2.40 3.07 4.77
CA ASP A 115 -2.78 1.66 4.73
C ASP A 115 -1.88 0.80 5.64
N GLN A 116 -0.57 1.07 5.61
CA GLN A 116 0.40 0.40 6.48
C GLN A 116 0.10 0.62 7.96
N GLY A 117 -0.15 1.88 8.36
CA GLY A 117 -0.45 2.21 9.77
C GLY A 117 -1.77 1.63 10.26
N LEU A 118 -2.79 1.56 9.40
CA LEU A 118 -4.12 1.10 9.81
C LEU A 118 -4.26 -0.43 9.84
N PHE A 119 -3.54 -1.16 8.96
CA PHE A 119 -3.82 -2.58 8.73
C PHE A 119 -2.60 -3.51 8.82
N PHE A 120 -1.37 -3.01 8.62
CA PHE A 120 -0.22 -3.89 8.42
C PHE A 120 0.94 -3.71 9.41
N ASN A 121 1.21 -2.47 9.87
CA ASN A 121 2.27 -2.24 10.85
C ASN A 121 1.87 -2.78 12.24
N GLN A 122 2.87 -3.01 13.09
CA GLN A 122 2.64 -3.22 14.52
C GLN A 122 2.36 -1.87 15.19
N GLU A 123 1.10 -1.53 15.28
CA GLU A 123 0.61 -0.27 15.86
C GLU A 123 -0.21 -0.54 17.11
N ALA A 124 -0.29 0.47 17.97
CA ALA A 124 -1.07 0.43 19.19
C ALA A 124 -1.80 1.75 19.38
N CYS A 125 -3.11 1.66 19.57
CA CYS A 125 -3.98 2.81 19.77
C CYS A 125 -4.94 2.58 20.95
N VAL A 126 -5.41 3.67 21.52
CA VAL A 126 -6.49 3.66 22.51
C VAL A 126 -7.70 4.37 21.91
N ALA A 127 -8.85 3.71 21.94
CA ALA A 127 -10.13 4.31 21.62
C ALA A 127 -10.84 4.74 22.90
N LEU A 128 -11.37 5.98 22.91
CA LEU A 128 -12.11 6.60 24.00
C LEU A 128 -13.52 6.93 23.52
N ALA A 129 -14.49 6.97 24.42
CA ALA A 129 -15.86 7.36 24.10
C ALA A 129 -16.44 8.30 25.16
N SER A 130 -17.07 9.41 24.78
CA SER A 130 -17.62 10.40 25.71
C SER A 130 -18.80 9.88 26.54
N THR A 131 -19.37 8.74 26.18
CA THR A 131 -20.36 8.01 26.98
C THR A 131 -19.76 7.45 28.28
N VAL A 132 -18.42 7.39 28.38
CA VAL A 132 -17.69 7.03 29.60
C VAL A 132 -17.27 8.31 30.29
N ALA A 133 -17.77 8.56 31.48
CA ALA A 133 -17.55 9.83 32.24
C ALA A 133 -16.05 10.14 32.44
N ALA A 134 -15.21 9.12 32.66
CA ALA A 134 -13.76 9.29 32.79
C ALA A 134 -13.08 9.76 31.49
N ASP A 135 -13.61 9.37 30.32
CA ASP A 135 -13.05 9.70 29.03
C ASP A 135 -13.48 11.09 28.55
N ALA A 136 -14.66 11.57 28.99
CA ALA A 136 -15.26 12.81 28.48
C ALA A 136 -14.36 14.05 28.70
N ALA A 137 -13.68 14.16 29.84
CA ALA A 137 -12.75 15.25 30.09
C ALA A 137 -11.52 15.19 29.19
N VAL A 138 -10.95 14.00 29.01
CA VAL A 138 -9.79 13.76 28.10
C VAL A 138 -10.17 14.06 26.66
N ILE A 139 -11.36 13.66 26.24
CA ILE A 139 -11.85 13.95 24.86
C ILE A 139 -12.02 15.47 24.68
N ALA A 140 -12.52 16.20 25.67
CA ALA A 140 -12.62 17.66 25.61
C ALA A 140 -11.24 18.33 25.40
N ASP A 141 -10.23 17.89 26.16
CA ASP A 141 -8.85 18.37 26.01
C ASP A 141 -8.26 18.03 24.61
N ILE A 142 -8.53 16.84 24.10
CA ILE A 142 -8.10 16.44 22.75
C ILE A 142 -8.78 17.31 21.68
N LYS A 143 -10.06 17.59 21.80
CA LYS A 143 -10.79 18.48 20.87
C LYS A 143 -10.19 19.90 20.91
N LEU A 144 -9.93 20.45 22.10
CA LEU A 144 -9.28 21.75 22.24
C LEU A 144 -7.87 21.77 21.64
N TRP A 145 -7.11 20.70 21.83
CA TRP A 145 -5.79 20.56 21.21
C TRP A 145 -5.90 20.56 19.68
N PHE A 146 -6.86 19.83 19.12
CA PHE A 146 -7.08 19.78 17.67
C PHE A 146 -7.45 21.16 17.12
N ASP A 147 -8.32 21.91 17.81
CA ASP A 147 -8.72 23.26 17.39
C ASP A 147 -7.51 24.21 17.33
N LYS A 148 -6.62 24.17 18.34
CA LYS A 148 -5.35 24.91 18.33
C LYS A 148 -4.41 24.47 17.21
N LEU A 149 -4.36 23.16 16.89
CA LEU A 149 -3.57 22.63 15.79
C LEU A 149 -4.12 23.14 14.45
N PHE A 150 -5.44 23.13 14.28
CA PHE A 150 -6.11 23.62 13.09
C PHE A 150 -5.85 25.13 12.86
N GLU A 151 -5.93 25.96 13.89
CA GLU A 151 -5.65 27.39 13.82
C GLU A 151 -4.22 27.67 13.34
N ARG A 152 -3.23 26.86 13.75
CA ARG A 152 -1.82 27.00 13.38
C ARG A 152 -1.47 26.36 12.01
N SER A 153 -2.37 25.57 11.48
CA SER A 153 -2.19 24.92 10.18
C SER A 153 -2.51 25.88 9.02
N ARG A 154 -2.05 25.56 7.82
CA ARG A 154 -2.30 26.35 6.61
C ARG A 154 -2.96 25.54 5.50
N ALA A 155 -3.53 26.20 4.52
CA ALA A 155 -4.02 25.54 3.32
C ALA A 155 -2.86 24.88 2.58
N ILE A 156 -3.12 23.73 1.97
CA ILE A 156 -2.11 22.99 1.21
C ILE A 156 -2.01 23.57 -0.20
N ASP A 157 -0.79 23.85 -0.65
CA ASP A 157 -0.51 24.02 -2.07
C ASP A 157 -0.38 22.65 -2.73
N LEU A 158 -1.48 22.19 -3.35
CA LEU A 158 -1.50 20.88 -4.01
C LEU A 158 -0.55 20.78 -5.20
N ALA A 159 -0.25 21.91 -5.89
CA ALA A 159 0.68 21.89 -7.01
C ALA A 159 2.11 21.67 -6.52
N GLU A 160 2.52 22.39 -5.45
CA GLU A 160 3.81 22.19 -4.80
C GLU A 160 3.91 20.78 -4.20
N ALA A 161 2.88 20.30 -3.49
CA ALA A 161 2.84 18.96 -2.91
C ALA A 161 3.02 17.87 -3.97
N LYS A 162 2.36 17.99 -5.13
CA LYS A 162 2.51 17.07 -6.26
C LYS A 162 3.90 17.14 -6.88
N ALA A 163 4.49 18.33 -6.98
CA ALA A 163 5.85 18.48 -7.47
C ALA A 163 6.87 17.76 -6.57
N ILE A 164 6.75 17.92 -5.24
CA ILE A 164 7.57 17.22 -4.24
C ILE A 164 7.37 15.70 -4.34
N TRP A 165 6.13 15.24 -4.42
CA TRP A 165 5.80 13.83 -4.56
C TRP A 165 6.39 13.21 -5.82
N SER A 166 6.30 13.91 -6.94
CA SER A 166 6.87 13.47 -8.23
C SER A 166 8.40 13.50 -8.21
N ALA A 167 9.02 14.49 -7.56
CA ALA A 167 10.46 14.59 -7.42
C ALA A 167 11.04 13.47 -6.52
N ARG A 168 10.27 12.99 -5.51
CA ARG A 168 10.62 11.83 -4.69
C ARG A 168 10.96 10.60 -5.54
N SER A 169 10.15 10.33 -6.55
CA SER A 169 10.38 9.22 -7.48
C SER A 169 11.69 9.39 -8.25
N ARG A 170 12.07 10.64 -8.59
CA ARG A 170 13.31 10.96 -9.31
C ARG A 170 14.56 10.89 -8.43
N GLN A 171 14.49 11.30 -7.16
CA GLN A 171 15.65 11.27 -6.24
C GLN A 171 16.06 9.86 -5.81
N LYS A 172 15.11 8.92 -5.73
CA LYS A 172 15.43 7.50 -5.49
C LYS A 172 16.12 6.83 -6.69
N LEU A 173 16.15 7.48 -7.85
CA LEU A 173 16.62 6.96 -9.13
C LEU A 173 18.10 7.25 -9.44
N THR A 174 18.85 7.97 -8.61
CA THR A 174 20.18 8.45 -8.98
C THR A 174 21.35 7.53 -8.62
N THR A 175 21.11 6.30 -8.24
CA THR A 175 22.21 5.37 -7.95
C THR A 175 21.99 4.00 -8.58
N VAL A 176 21.94 3.92 -9.90
CA VAL A 176 22.17 2.65 -10.61
C VAL A 176 22.98 2.91 -11.89
N THR A 177 24.13 2.24 -11.96
CA THR A 177 24.96 2.13 -13.14
C THR A 177 24.14 1.68 -14.35
N LYS A 178 24.38 2.33 -15.50
CA LYS A 178 23.85 1.93 -16.81
C LYS A 178 24.11 0.45 -17.07
N THR A 179 23.08 -0.36 -16.95
CA THR A 179 23.04 -1.66 -17.61
C THR A 179 22.69 -1.43 -19.09
N ASP A 180 23.40 -2.12 -19.99
CA ASP A 180 23.09 -2.13 -21.42
C ASP A 180 21.59 -2.40 -21.59
N LYS A 181 20.92 -1.57 -22.42
CA LYS A 181 19.48 -1.65 -22.65
C LYS A 181 19.11 -3.00 -23.27
N ALA A 182 18.81 -3.98 -22.44
CA ALA A 182 18.11 -5.15 -22.91
C ALA A 182 16.72 -4.73 -23.45
N ALA A 183 16.24 -5.40 -24.48
CA ALA A 183 14.92 -5.13 -25.03
C ALA A 183 13.84 -5.32 -23.95
N PRO A 184 12.79 -4.48 -23.91
CA PRO A 184 11.67 -4.66 -22.99
C PRO A 184 11.08 -6.07 -23.08
N ALA A 185 10.68 -6.61 -21.95
CA ALA A 185 10.11 -7.93 -21.83
C ALA A 185 8.76 -7.89 -21.12
N TYR A 186 8.03 -9.00 -21.13
CA TYR A 186 6.67 -9.07 -20.62
C TYR A 186 6.57 -10.13 -19.54
N PHE A 187 5.91 -9.81 -18.43
CA PHE A 187 5.82 -10.69 -17.27
C PHE A 187 4.42 -10.69 -16.67
N ALA A 188 4.07 -11.75 -15.93
CA ALA A 188 3.03 -11.73 -14.91
C ALA A 188 3.67 -11.87 -13.53
N LEU A 189 3.25 -11.05 -12.59
CA LEU A 189 3.68 -11.06 -11.20
C LEU A 189 2.51 -11.41 -10.30
N LYS A 190 2.67 -12.47 -9.53
CA LYS A 190 1.70 -12.84 -8.49
C LYS A 190 1.90 -11.96 -7.26
N SER A 191 0.87 -11.21 -6.88
CA SER A 191 0.87 -10.26 -5.75
C SER A 191 0.35 -10.84 -4.45
N THR A 192 0.29 -12.18 -4.33
CA THR A 192 -0.26 -12.85 -3.14
C THR A 192 0.69 -13.91 -2.60
N GLU A 193 0.70 -14.11 -1.29
CA GLU A 193 1.29 -15.27 -0.67
C GLU A 193 0.31 -16.44 -0.72
N GLY A 194 0.77 -17.59 -1.24
CA GLY A 194 -0.12 -18.75 -1.39
C GLY A 194 -1.11 -18.65 -2.55
N SER A 195 -2.17 -19.44 -2.54
CA SER A 195 -3.12 -19.61 -3.66
C SER A 195 -4.59 -19.66 -3.22
N GLY A 196 -4.89 -19.43 -1.95
CA GLY A 196 -6.27 -19.42 -1.44
C GLY A 196 -6.95 -18.07 -1.60
N PRO A 197 -8.29 -18.01 -1.51
CA PRO A 197 -9.03 -16.75 -1.56
C PRO A 197 -8.67 -15.79 -0.42
N ASP A 198 -8.19 -16.32 0.70
CA ASP A 198 -7.79 -15.57 1.90
C ASP A 198 -6.27 -15.31 1.95
N ALA A 199 -5.54 -15.60 0.86
CA ALA A 199 -4.10 -15.36 0.81
C ALA A 199 -3.78 -13.87 1.00
N PRO A 200 -2.76 -13.52 1.82
CA PRO A 200 -2.35 -12.14 2.00
C PRO A 200 -2.08 -11.46 0.66
N ARG A 201 -2.62 -10.26 0.47
CA ARG A 201 -2.51 -9.49 -0.77
C ARG A 201 -1.51 -8.36 -0.56
N HIS A 202 -0.51 -8.30 -1.42
CA HIS A 202 0.51 -7.25 -1.38
C HIS A 202 0.20 -6.10 -2.36
N TRP A 203 -0.91 -6.18 -3.10
CA TRP A 203 -1.32 -5.15 -4.05
C TRP A 203 -1.42 -3.74 -3.42
N PRO A 204 -2.01 -3.54 -2.22
CA PRO A 204 -2.07 -2.20 -1.64
C PRO A 204 -0.70 -1.55 -1.44
N MET A 205 0.33 -2.36 -1.09
CA MET A 205 1.70 -1.87 -0.99
C MET A 205 2.26 -1.50 -2.37
N PHE A 206 2.03 -2.32 -3.40
CA PHE A 206 2.50 -2.03 -4.76
C PHE A 206 1.90 -0.74 -5.30
N GLU A 207 0.59 -0.57 -5.15
CA GLU A 207 -0.14 0.62 -5.54
C GLU A 207 0.35 1.86 -4.79
N TYR A 208 0.50 1.74 -3.49
CA TYR A 208 0.92 2.82 -2.62
C TYR A 208 2.35 3.28 -2.89
N GLU A 209 3.30 2.34 -2.92
CA GLU A 209 4.71 2.67 -3.07
C GLU A 209 5.13 2.86 -4.53
N ARG A 210 4.24 2.61 -5.49
CA ARG A 210 4.55 2.60 -6.93
C ARG A 210 5.71 1.67 -7.24
N VAL A 211 5.66 0.48 -6.67
CA VAL A 211 6.65 -0.57 -6.89
C VAL A 211 5.97 -1.88 -7.20
N ILE A 212 6.66 -2.76 -7.90
CA ILE A 212 6.42 -4.19 -7.82
C ILE A 212 7.48 -4.81 -6.92
N ALA A 213 7.13 -5.86 -6.21
CA ALA A 213 8.05 -6.51 -5.29
C ALA A 213 7.86 -8.03 -5.27
N ILE A 214 8.90 -8.72 -4.82
CA ILE A 214 8.82 -10.15 -4.54
C ILE A 214 9.24 -10.43 -3.10
N GLY A 215 8.77 -11.54 -2.53
CA GLY A 215 9.13 -12.03 -1.21
C GLY A 215 10.63 -12.27 -1.03
N TRP A 216 10.99 -13.27 -0.25
CA TRP A 216 12.38 -13.59 0.11
C TRP A 216 13.01 -12.53 1.02
N GLU A 217 12.23 -11.97 1.93
CA GLU A 217 12.62 -10.88 2.83
C GLU A 217 13.84 -11.16 3.68
N ALA A 218 14.08 -12.44 4.07
CA ALA A 218 15.22 -12.84 4.87
C ALA A 218 16.54 -12.90 4.09
N VAL A 219 16.50 -12.81 2.74
CA VAL A 219 17.71 -12.89 1.91
C VAL A 219 18.48 -11.57 1.97
N ALA A 220 19.60 -11.56 2.67
CA ALA A 220 20.39 -10.36 2.95
C ALA A 220 21.50 -10.16 1.90
N VAL A 221 21.12 -9.73 0.71
CA VAL A 221 22.05 -9.33 -0.37
C VAL A 221 21.73 -7.94 -0.88
N GLU A 222 22.76 -7.26 -1.41
CA GLU A 222 22.59 -6.00 -2.14
C GLU A 222 22.18 -6.32 -3.59
N PRO A 223 20.99 -5.95 -4.02
CA PRO A 223 20.46 -6.38 -5.32
C PRO A 223 21.29 -5.96 -6.54
N SER A 224 22.04 -4.84 -6.43
CA SER A 224 22.81 -4.28 -7.54
C SER A 224 24.14 -4.98 -7.82
N THR A 225 24.60 -5.85 -6.89
CA THR A 225 25.93 -6.49 -6.98
C THR A 225 25.88 -8.02 -6.94
N VAL A 226 24.69 -8.59 -6.97
CA VAL A 226 24.48 -10.03 -6.71
C VAL A 226 24.99 -10.88 -7.87
N ASN A 227 26.05 -11.65 -7.60
CA ASN A 227 26.37 -12.83 -8.40
C ASN A 227 25.64 -14.07 -7.85
N ASP A 228 25.63 -15.13 -8.63
CA ASP A 228 24.91 -16.38 -8.31
C ASP A 228 25.37 -17.05 -7.05
N ASP A 229 26.65 -17.05 -6.78
CA ASP A 229 27.24 -17.73 -5.62
C ASP A 229 26.89 -16.98 -4.32
N GLU A 230 26.97 -15.65 -4.35
CA GLU A 230 26.56 -14.79 -3.22
C GLU A 230 25.06 -14.90 -2.96
N LEU A 231 24.24 -14.89 -4.01
CA LEU A 231 22.79 -15.04 -3.89
C LEU A 231 22.42 -16.43 -3.34
N TRP A 232 23.11 -17.48 -3.82
CA TRP A 232 22.92 -18.83 -3.31
C TRP A 232 23.27 -18.90 -1.82
N ALA A 233 24.44 -18.37 -1.44
CA ALA A 233 24.88 -18.37 -0.04
C ALA A 233 23.88 -17.61 0.87
N ALA A 234 23.38 -16.48 0.41
CA ALA A 234 22.39 -15.69 1.14
C ALA A 234 21.04 -16.42 1.29
N VAL A 235 20.57 -17.10 0.24
CA VAL A 235 19.34 -17.92 0.28
C VAL A 235 19.53 -19.13 1.20
N ASP A 236 20.70 -19.77 1.16
CA ASP A 236 21.02 -20.90 2.04
C ASP A 236 21.06 -20.50 3.51
N ALA A 237 21.66 -19.37 3.82
CA ALA A 237 21.69 -18.80 5.17
C ALA A 237 20.30 -18.39 5.67
N ALA A 238 19.49 -17.76 4.81
CA ALA A 238 18.16 -17.28 5.17
C ALA A 238 17.14 -18.43 5.36
N TYR A 239 17.27 -19.49 4.57
CA TYR A 239 16.32 -20.62 4.54
C TYR A 239 17.03 -21.98 4.62
N PRO A 240 17.75 -22.28 5.73
CA PRO A 240 18.55 -23.50 5.85
C PRO A 240 17.70 -24.78 5.76
N HIS A 241 16.42 -24.70 6.12
CA HIS A 241 15.46 -25.82 6.08
C HIS A 241 14.87 -26.12 4.69
N PHE A 242 15.10 -25.24 3.72
CA PHE A 242 14.59 -25.45 2.36
C PHE A 242 15.35 -26.59 1.67
N LYS A 243 14.58 -27.40 0.93
CA LYS A 243 15.18 -28.40 0.02
C LYS A 243 15.96 -27.71 -1.11
N PRO A 244 17.00 -28.34 -1.67
CA PRO A 244 17.80 -27.73 -2.76
C PRO A 244 16.97 -27.15 -3.91
N GLY A 245 15.93 -27.84 -4.35
CA GLY A 245 15.03 -27.34 -5.40
C GLY A 245 14.30 -26.05 -5.06
N ALA A 246 13.90 -25.87 -3.79
CA ALA A 246 13.28 -24.61 -3.33
C ALA A 246 14.31 -23.47 -3.27
N LYS A 247 15.56 -23.75 -2.89
CA LYS A 247 16.65 -22.75 -2.90
C LYS A 247 17.00 -22.32 -4.32
N HIS A 248 17.11 -23.28 -5.27
CA HIS A 248 17.29 -22.95 -6.68
C HIS A 248 16.15 -22.12 -7.26
N PHE A 249 14.92 -22.43 -6.88
CA PHE A 249 13.75 -21.63 -7.27
C PHE A 249 13.85 -20.18 -6.72
N ALA A 250 14.22 -20.01 -5.45
CA ALA A 250 14.39 -18.69 -4.85
C ALA A 250 15.48 -17.88 -5.57
N VAL A 251 16.67 -18.46 -5.74
CA VAL A 251 17.80 -17.82 -6.44
C VAL A 251 17.38 -17.37 -7.85
N ARG A 252 16.78 -18.26 -8.63
CA ARG A 252 16.32 -17.94 -9.97
C ARG A 252 15.27 -16.82 -9.98
N THR A 253 14.27 -16.90 -9.08
CA THR A 253 13.20 -15.91 -9.03
C THR A 253 13.71 -14.52 -8.65
N ILE A 254 14.62 -14.43 -7.68
CA ILE A 254 15.24 -13.17 -7.27
C ILE A 254 16.05 -12.59 -8.44
N ARG A 255 16.86 -13.42 -9.11
CA ARG A 255 17.64 -12.99 -10.27
C ARG A 255 16.74 -12.50 -11.39
N ASP A 256 15.79 -13.31 -11.83
CA ASP A 256 14.88 -12.98 -12.92
C ASP A 256 14.15 -11.64 -12.63
N PHE A 257 13.81 -11.38 -11.36
CA PHE A 257 13.17 -10.15 -10.94
C PHE A 257 14.13 -8.94 -10.96
N VAL A 258 15.35 -9.12 -10.45
CA VAL A 258 16.37 -8.06 -10.43
C VAL A 258 16.77 -7.67 -11.86
N GLU A 259 16.83 -8.63 -12.76
CA GLU A 259 17.22 -8.46 -14.17
C GLU A 259 16.08 -8.04 -15.11
N ILE A 260 14.86 -7.79 -14.60
CA ILE A 260 13.77 -7.28 -15.44
C ILE A 260 14.24 -6.00 -16.15
N PRO A 261 14.26 -5.94 -17.48
CA PRO A 261 14.68 -4.73 -18.18
C PRO A 261 13.74 -3.55 -17.89
N THR A 262 14.27 -2.36 -17.87
CA THR A 262 13.48 -1.11 -17.88
C THR A 262 12.55 -1.09 -19.09
N GLU A 263 11.41 -0.42 -18.96
CA GLU A 263 10.30 -0.37 -19.95
C GLU A 263 9.59 -1.71 -20.15
N SER A 264 9.95 -2.77 -19.39
CA SER A 264 9.19 -4.03 -19.41
C SER A 264 7.80 -3.85 -18.82
N ILE A 265 6.83 -4.58 -19.37
CA ILE A 265 5.44 -4.59 -18.89
C ILE A 265 5.21 -5.79 -17.98
N VAL A 266 4.72 -5.53 -16.80
CA VAL A 266 4.39 -6.54 -15.79
C VAL A 266 2.89 -6.48 -15.47
N MET A 267 2.16 -7.52 -15.79
CA MET A 267 0.78 -7.70 -15.33
C MET A 267 0.81 -8.14 -13.85
N VAL A 268 0.26 -7.33 -12.96
CA VAL A 268 0.13 -7.65 -11.55
C VAL A 268 -1.22 -8.31 -11.31
N CYS A 269 -1.22 -9.54 -10.83
CA CYS A 269 -2.44 -10.33 -10.72
C CYS A 269 -2.44 -11.30 -9.54
N HIS A 270 -3.61 -11.87 -9.27
CA HIS A 270 -3.76 -13.03 -8.40
C HIS A 270 -3.32 -14.30 -9.14
N GLY A 271 -2.51 -15.13 -8.53
CA GLY A 271 -2.10 -16.40 -9.15
C GLY A 271 -3.20 -17.45 -9.13
N TYR A 272 -3.05 -18.49 -9.96
CA TYR A 272 -3.90 -19.67 -9.95
C TYR A 272 -3.10 -20.98 -10.08
N ALA A 273 -3.60 -22.03 -9.43
CA ALA A 273 -2.98 -23.35 -9.47
C ALA A 273 -3.37 -24.13 -10.74
N SER A 274 -2.56 -25.14 -11.10
CA SER A 274 -2.83 -25.99 -12.26
C SER A 274 -4.15 -26.77 -12.15
N ASN A 275 -4.57 -27.09 -10.92
CA ASN A 275 -5.83 -27.78 -10.62
C ASN A 275 -6.98 -26.82 -10.26
N ALA A 276 -6.81 -25.51 -10.41
CA ALA A 276 -7.89 -24.56 -10.21
C ALA A 276 -9.02 -24.79 -11.22
N ASN A 277 -10.28 -24.60 -10.78
CA ASN A 277 -11.43 -24.68 -11.67
C ASN A 277 -11.38 -23.51 -12.66
N ASP A 278 -11.74 -23.77 -13.92
CA ASP A 278 -11.76 -22.78 -14.99
C ASP A 278 -12.73 -21.61 -14.75
N ASP A 279 -13.77 -21.83 -13.94
CA ASP A 279 -14.73 -20.80 -13.56
C ASP A 279 -14.25 -19.89 -12.41
N ASN A 280 -13.16 -20.27 -11.72
CA ASN A 280 -12.61 -19.44 -10.66
C ASN A 280 -12.11 -18.11 -11.25
N LEU A 281 -12.26 -17.03 -10.48
CA LEU A 281 -11.84 -15.69 -10.88
C LEU A 281 -10.38 -15.43 -10.51
N VAL A 282 -9.66 -14.84 -11.44
CA VAL A 282 -8.32 -14.27 -11.27
C VAL A 282 -8.45 -12.75 -11.31
N HIS A 283 -8.06 -12.09 -10.24
CA HIS A 283 -8.04 -10.64 -10.19
C HIS A 283 -6.77 -10.10 -10.86
N ILE A 284 -6.93 -9.14 -11.75
CA ILE A 284 -5.86 -8.39 -12.41
C ILE A 284 -5.93 -6.97 -11.87
N TYR A 285 -4.88 -6.56 -11.16
CA TYR A 285 -4.85 -5.27 -10.47
C TYR A 285 -4.37 -4.16 -11.39
N ALA A 286 -3.29 -4.40 -12.13
CA ALA A 286 -2.68 -3.38 -12.96
C ALA A 286 -1.78 -3.98 -14.05
N PHE A 287 -1.50 -3.17 -15.07
CA PHE A 287 -0.28 -3.26 -15.86
C PHE A 287 0.74 -2.26 -15.31
N ALA A 288 1.97 -2.70 -15.14
CA ALA A 288 3.05 -1.93 -14.57
C ALA A 288 4.19 -1.85 -15.57
N ARG A 289 4.60 -0.65 -15.96
CA ARG A 289 5.85 -0.46 -16.69
C ARG A 289 6.98 -0.32 -15.69
N VAL A 290 8.04 -1.09 -15.88
CA VAL A 290 9.21 -1.06 -15.00
C VAL A 290 10.04 0.18 -15.32
N ASP A 291 10.18 1.05 -14.31
CA ASP A 291 10.99 2.26 -14.40
C ASP A 291 12.47 1.96 -14.06
N ASP A 292 13.35 2.92 -14.32
CA ASP A 292 14.77 2.81 -13.94
C ASP A 292 14.93 2.69 -12.42
N GLY A 293 15.86 1.84 -12.02
CA GLY A 293 16.27 1.69 -10.64
C GLY A 293 15.80 0.39 -9.98
N LEU A 294 16.57 -0.04 -9.01
CA LEU A 294 16.25 -1.14 -8.11
C LEU A 294 16.27 -0.59 -6.68
N VAL A 295 15.16 -0.75 -5.99
CA VAL A 295 15.05 -0.31 -4.60
C VAL A 295 15.09 -1.54 -3.71
N SER A 296 16.11 -1.64 -2.84
CA SER A 296 16.07 -2.58 -1.71
C SER A 296 15.63 -1.84 -0.44
N ALA A 297 14.75 -2.46 0.33
CA ALA A 297 14.42 -1.99 1.66
C ALA A 297 15.29 -2.70 2.71
N PRO A 298 15.58 -2.07 3.86
CA PRO A 298 16.16 -2.79 5.01
C PRO A 298 15.30 -4.01 5.36
N PHE A 299 15.94 -5.03 5.93
CA PHE A 299 15.17 -6.18 6.42
C PHE A 299 14.18 -5.74 7.50
N VAL A 300 12.90 -5.91 7.19
CA VAL A 300 11.78 -5.76 8.13
C VAL A 300 10.91 -6.99 7.92
N PRO A 301 10.61 -7.78 8.97
CA PRO A 301 9.74 -8.94 8.85
C PRO A 301 8.40 -8.57 8.20
N GLY A 302 7.96 -9.37 7.22
CA GLY A 302 6.72 -9.14 6.48
C GLY A 302 6.79 -8.07 5.39
N VAL A 303 7.94 -7.47 5.14
CA VAL A 303 8.14 -6.48 4.07
C VAL A 303 8.95 -7.08 2.93
N TRP A 304 8.38 -7.13 1.74
CA TRP A 304 9.06 -7.61 0.55
C TRP A 304 10.23 -6.70 0.18
N ARG A 305 11.40 -7.27 0.16
CA ARG A 305 12.66 -6.54 0.08
C ARG A 305 13.09 -6.19 -1.33
N PHE A 306 12.92 -7.14 -2.26
CA PHE A 306 13.28 -6.91 -3.66
C PHE A 306 12.17 -6.14 -4.35
N ARG A 307 12.44 -4.89 -4.76
CA ARG A 307 11.45 -3.95 -5.27
C ARG A 307 11.95 -3.26 -6.53
N ARG A 308 11.05 -3.07 -7.48
CA ARG A 308 11.31 -2.29 -8.70
C ARG A 308 10.33 -1.14 -8.77
N PRO A 309 10.81 0.11 -8.99
CA PRO A 309 9.93 1.24 -9.28
C PRO A 309 9.13 0.97 -10.55
N VAL A 310 7.87 1.41 -10.58
CA VAL A 310 6.99 1.23 -11.74
C VAL A 310 6.06 2.42 -11.92
N THR A 311 5.68 2.65 -13.17
CA THR A 311 4.49 3.40 -13.54
C THR A 311 3.33 2.42 -13.63
N LEU A 312 2.22 2.69 -12.93
CA LEU A 312 1.06 1.79 -12.83
C LEU A 312 -0.11 2.31 -13.65
N GLN A 313 -0.68 1.44 -14.47
CA GLN A 313 -2.02 1.57 -15.03
C GLN A 313 -2.93 0.60 -14.28
N ILE A 314 -3.76 1.16 -13.39
CA ILE A 314 -4.68 0.36 -12.56
C ILE A 314 -5.84 -0.11 -13.44
N VAL A 315 -6.17 -1.40 -13.37
CA VAL A 315 -7.21 -2.05 -14.16
C VAL A 315 -8.35 -2.52 -13.26
N ASP A 316 -8.03 -3.14 -12.12
CA ASP A 316 -8.96 -3.63 -11.11
C ASP A 316 -10.11 -4.48 -11.70
N ALA A 317 -9.76 -5.49 -12.48
CA ALA A 317 -10.69 -6.33 -13.21
C ALA A 317 -10.47 -7.83 -12.93
N THR A 318 -11.40 -8.66 -13.35
CA THR A 318 -11.30 -10.12 -13.17
C THR A 318 -11.50 -10.85 -14.50
N LEU A 319 -10.73 -11.94 -14.67
CA LEU A 319 -10.95 -12.94 -15.71
C LEU A 319 -11.08 -14.33 -15.06
N THR A 320 -11.73 -15.25 -15.75
CA THR A 320 -11.75 -16.64 -15.26
C THR A 320 -10.40 -17.32 -15.48
N VAL A 321 -10.09 -18.33 -14.66
CA VAL A 321 -8.89 -19.16 -14.82
C VAL A 321 -8.85 -19.77 -16.23
N GLY A 322 -10.00 -20.22 -16.76
CA GLY A 322 -10.11 -20.74 -18.11
C GLY A 322 -9.73 -19.71 -19.20
N ALA A 323 -10.18 -18.45 -19.03
CA ALA A 323 -9.77 -17.36 -19.92
C ALA A 323 -8.26 -17.10 -19.82
N MET A 324 -7.72 -16.97 -18.60
CA MET A 324 -6.29 -16.75 -18.37
C MET A 324 -5.44 -17.87 -18.97
N ARG A 325 -5.82 -19.14 -18.82
CA ARG A 325 -5.11 -20.28 -19.43
C ARG A 325 -5.04 -20.17 -20.95
N ARG A 326 -6.13 -19.80 -21.60
CA ARG A 326 -6.19 -19.62 -23.07
C ARG A 326 -5.32 -18.46 -23.52
N LEU A 327 -5.46 -17.30 -22.88
CA LEU A 327 -4.77 -16.07 -23.28
C LEU A 327 -3.27 -16.15 -23.05
N LEU A 328 -2.84 -16.69 -21.92
CA LEU A 328 -1.43 -16.77 -21.55
C LEU A 328 -0.75 -18.04 -22.04
N SER A 329 -1.50 -19.04 -22.54
CA SER A 329 -0.98 -20.39 -22.83
C SER A 329 -0.23 -21.00 -21.64
N ALA A 330 -0.68 -20.70 -20.40
CA ALA A 330 -0.05 -21.10 -19.16
C ALA A 330 -1.02 -21.93 -18.31
N GLY A 331 -0.63 -23.15 -17.96
CA GLY A 331 -1.44 -24.05 -17.13
C GLY A 331 -1.62 -23.56 -15.68
N SER A 332 -0.70 -22.74 -15.18
CA SER A 332 -0.79 -22.14 -13.85
C SER A 332 0.02 -20.84 -13.76
N LEU A 333 -0.37 -19.95 -12.83
CA LEU A 333 0.39 -18.77 -12.41
C LEU A 333 0.71 -18.86 -10.91
N MET A 334 1.30 -19.97 -10.49
CA MET A 334 1.68 -20.20 -9.09
C MET A 334 3.07 -19.65 -8.75
N GLN A 335 3.95 -19.52 -9.73
CA GLN A 335 5.25 -18.89 -9.51
C GLN A 335 5.07 -17.39 -9.26
N THR A 336 5.98 -16.82 -8.50
CA THR A 336 5.95 -15.39 -8.18
C THR A 336 6.08 -14.53 -9.45
N LEU A 337 6.96 -14.92 -10.37
CA LEU A 337 7.21 -14.22 -11.63
C LEU A 337 7.16 -15.19 -12.82
N HIS A 338 6.40 -14.84 -13.85
CA HIS A 338 6.31 -15.58 -15.12
C HIS A 338 6.69 -14.68 -16.27
N LYS A 339 7.64 -15.11 -17.08
CA LYS A 339 7.92 -14.45 -18.38
C LYS A 339 6.83 -14.82 -19.39
N LEU A 340 6.30 -13.83 -20.07
CA LEU A 340 5.21 -13.97 -21.05
C LEU A 340 5.66 -13.44 -22.42
N SER A 341 4.90 -13.75 -23.46
CA SER A 341 5.04 -13.07 -24.74
C SER A 341 4.28 -11.75 -24.73
N GLN A 342 4.71 -10.79 -25.53
CA GLN A 342 3.97 -9.54 -25.77
C GLN A 342 2.52 -9.84 -26.16
N ARG A 343 2.31 -10.74 -27.11
CA ARG A 343 0.99 -11.15 -27.57
C ARG A 343 0.08 -11.67 -26.45
N ALA A 344 0.64 -12.36 -25.45
CA ALA A 344 -0.15 -12.87 -24.32
C ALA A 344 -0.66 -11.72 -23.41
N ILE A 345 0.18 -10.74 -23.15
CA ILE A 345 -0.20 -9.55 -22.36
C ILE A 345 -1.22 -8.70 -23.12
N GLU A 346 -0.99 -8.46 -24.41
CA GLU A 346 -1.93 -7.73 -25.28
C GLU A 346 -3.29 -8.43 -25.34
N ALA A 347 -3.32 -9.76 -25.47
CA ALA A 347 -4.55 -10.53 -25.51
C ALA A 347 -5.34 -10.43 -24.19
N VAL A 348 -4.66 -10.35 -23.03
CA VAL A 348 -5.32 -10.11 -21.76
C VAL A 348 -5.89 -8.68 -21.71
N ALA A 349 -5.14 -7.68 -22.16
CA ALA A 349 -5.59 -6.29 -22.20
C ALA A 349 -6.80 -6.13 -23.13
N ASP A 350 -6.77 -6.74 -24.30
CA ASP A 350 -7.89 -6.73 -25.26
C ASP A 350 -9.14 -7.39 -24.67
N GLU A 351 -9.01 -8.54 -24.00
CA GLU A 351 -10.14 -9.22 -23.34
C GLU A 351 -10.76 -8.37 -22.22
N LEU A 352 -9.95 -7.52 -21.57
CA LEU A 352 -10.40 -6.57 -20.56
C LEU A 352 -10.92 -5.25 -21.15
N GLY A 353 -10.78 -5.04 -22.47
CA GLY A 353 -11.11 -3.78 -23.13
C GLY A 353 -10.19 -2.62 -22.72
N VAL A 354 -8.94 -2.90 -22.36
CA VAL A 354 -7.96 -1.93 -21.88
C VAL A 354 -6.82 -1.79 -22.87
N HIS A 355 -6.47 -0.56 -23.23
CA HIS A 355 -5.20 -0.28 -23.94
C HIS A 355 -4.08 -0.09 -22.92
N ILE A 356 -2.91 -0.70 -23.18
CA ILE A 356 -1.74 -0.56 -22.27
C ILE A 356 -1.02 0.73 -22.63
N ASP A 357 -1.14 1.73 -21.73
CA ASP A 357 -0.61 3.10 -21.90
C ASP A 357 0.58 3.42 -20.97
N VAL A 358 1.14 2.42 -20.30
CA VAL A 358 2.25 2.60 -19.35
C VAL A 358 3.59 2.68 -20.00
#